data_bc5bece2fd6235fcd934afbd8e24844e
#
_entry.id   bc5bece2fd6235fcd934afbd8e24844e
#
_cell.length_a   1.000
_cell.length_b   1.000
_cell.length_c   1.000
_cell.angle_alpha   90.00
_cell.angle_beta   90.00
_cell.angle_gamma   90.00
#
_symmetry.space_group_name_H-M   'P 1'
#
loop_
_entity.id
_entity.type
_entity.pdbx_description
1 polymer ?
#
loop_
_entity_poly.entity_id
_entity_poly.type
_entity_poly.pdbx_seq_one_letter_code
_entity_poly.pdbx_strand_id
1 'polypeptide(L)'
;TLQPDSAFDIYYTMDSIYNGIPFFTDLYEYLETSIAVGNQEKTKELIFRLVQWKCWDNRFFDLHQLEAIKHTDYWPRLDSLSQNYGNKMAYTDYINRLYNMKERDQQYRGLLRNKQLTKEESDSVWSVIHHTDSVNLHQLNELIKIYGFPTWEKVGYHFAFCAWLVAQHADSLFISQYVESLNEAVANNNANPSNLAYMIDRDLMNRNLPQLYGTQIIGVYNDNNVLENMLWPVENMKQLNARRERMLLAPMDTTKYKIYNFQK
;
A
#
# COMPACT_ATOMS: atom_id res chain seq x y z
N THR A 1 -7.78 -9.99 18.06
CA THR A 1 -8.49 -10.30 16.80
C THR A 1 -9.97 -10.34 17.08
N LEU A 2 -10.77 -9.58 16.32
CA LEU A 2 -12.24 -9.62 16.38
C LEU A 2 -12.73 -11.02 15.94
N GLN A 3 -13.87 -11.44 16.50
CA GLN A 3 -14.55 -12.64 15.98
C GLN A 3 -15.01 -12.37 14.54
N PRO A 4 -14.99 -13.37 13.62
CA PRO A 4 -15.32 -13.18 12.21
C PRO A 4 -16.66 -12.49 11.98
N ASP A 5 -17.70 -12.86 12.72
CA ASP A 5 -19.05 -12.25 12.60
C ASP A 5 -19.01 -10.75 12.89
N SER A 6 -18.34 -10.34 13.98
CA SER A 6 -18.22 -8.92 14.34
C SER A 6 -17.39 -8.13 13.33
N ALA A 7 -16.35 -8.73 12.77
CA ALA A 7 -15.55 -8.11 11.72
C ALA A 7 -16.36 -7.97 10.42
N PHE A 8 -17.11 -9.01 10.03
CA PHE A 8 -17.98 -8.99 8.87
C PHE A 8 -19.03 -7.86 8.97
N ASP A 9 -19.71 -7.72 10.12
CA ASP A 9 -20.71 -6.68 10.34
C ASP A 9 -20.13 -5.26 10.21
N ILE A 10 -18.89 -5.05 10.69
CA ILE A 10 -18.19 -3.78 10.54
C ILE A 10 -17.96 -3.48 9.05
N TYR A 11 -17.38 -4.42 8.31
CA TYR A 11 -17.12 -4.23 6.88
C TYR A 11 -18.41 -4.10 6.06
N TYR A 12 -19.44 -4.84 6.38
CA TYR A 12 -20.75 -4.71 5.74
C TYR A 12 -21.35 -3.32 5.93
N THR A 13 -21.23 -2.78 7.15
CA THR A 13 -21.69 -1.42 7.47
C THR A 13 -20.86 -0.37 6.74
N MET A 14 -19.54 -0.51 6.72
CA MET A 14 -18.64 0.39 5.97
C MET A 14 -18.94 0.37 4.48
N ASP A 15 -19.13 -0.82 3.90
CA ASP A 15 -19.46 -0.99 2.49
C ASP A 15 -20.77 -0.27 2.11
N SER A 16 -21.76 -0.33 2.99
CA SER A 16 -23.05 0.35 2.82
C SER A 16 -22.93 1.87 2.94
N ILE A 17 -22.17 2.37 3.94
CA ILE A 17 -22.01 3.81 4.19
C ILE A 17 -21.23 4.49 3.05
N TYR A 18 -20.17 3.86 2.57
CA TYR A 18 -19.29 4.43 1.55
C TYR A 18 -19.67 4.06 0.12
N ASN A 19 -20.79 3.36 -0.07
CA ASN A 19 -21.24 2.85 -1.39
C ASN A 19 -20.11 2.06 -2.09
N GLY A 20 -19.42 1.25 -1.32
CA GLY A 20 -18.27 0.45 -1.71
C GLY A 20 -17.02 0.78 -0.89
N ILE A 21 -16.31 -0.26 -0.42
CA ILE A 21 -15.04 -0.09 0.27
C ILE A 21 -13.96 0.32 -0.74
N PRO A 22 -13.32 1.49 -0.59
CA PRO A 22 -12.41 2.03 -1.60
C PRO A 22 -10.98 1.49 -1.49
N PHE A 23 -10.65 0.72 -0.43
CA PHE A 23 -9.30 0.24 -0.17
C PHE A 23 -9.17 -1.25 -0.40
N PHE A 24 -8.09 -1.65 -1.07
CA PHE A 24 -7.82 -3.06 -1.36
C PHE A 24 -7.67 -3.91 -0.09
N THR A 25 -6.92 -3.43 0.91
CA THR A 25 -6.71 -4.16 2.16
C THR A 25 -8.02 -4.44 2.87
N ASP A 26 -8.88 -3.44 2.99
CA ASP A 26 -10.17 -3.56 3.65
C ASP A 26 -11.12 -4.46 2.84
N LEU A 27 -11.09 -4.35 1.51
CA LEU A 27 -11.87 -5.22 0.63
C LEU A 27 -11.42 -6.67 0.71
N TYR A 28 -10.12 -6.89 0.85
CA TYR A 28 -9.55 -8.22 1.01
C TYR A 28 -9.91 -8.83 2.38
N GLU A 29 -9.75 -8.09 3.47
CA GLU A 29 -10.13 -8.52 4.81
C GLU A 29 -11.65 -8.75 4.91
N TYR A 30 -12.46 -7.94 4.22
CA TYR A 30 -13.90 -8.16 4.12
C TYR A 30 -14.21 -9.49 3.39
N LEU A 31 -13.48 -9.79 2.31
CA LEU A 31 -13.61 -11.08 1.64
C LEU A 31 -13.27 -12.24 2.58
N GLU A 32 -12.14 -12.16 3.31
CA GLU A 32 -11.75 -13.19 4.28
C GLU A 32 -12.83 -13.42 5.34
N THR A 33 -13.37 -12.34 5.91
CA THR A 33 -14.44 -12.46 6.90
C THR A 33 -15.73 -13.01 6.30
N SER A 34 -16.08 -12.63 5.05
CA SER A 34 -17.22 -13.16 4.32
C SER A 34 -17.15 -14.68 4.09
N ILE A 35 -15.93 -15.17 3.75
CA ILE A 35 -15.68 -16.62 3.64
C ILE A 35 -15.81 -17.29 5.02
N ALA A 36 -15.24 -16.71 6.05
CA ALA A 36 -15.24 -17.27 7.40
C ALA A 36 -16.65 -17.40 8.00
N VAL A 37 -17.56 -16.44 7.71
CA VAL A 37 -18.97 -16.51 8.14
C VAL A 37 -19.88 -17.30 7.18
N GLY A 38 -19.33 -17.79 6.06
CA GLY A 38 -20.07 -18.59 5.07
C GLY A 38 -21.07 -17.79 4.22
N ASN A 39 -20.92 -16.46 4.10
CA ASN A 39 -21.81 -15.63 3.29
C ASN A 39 -21.42 -15.72 1.80
N GLN A 40 -21.97 -16.72 1.11
CA GLN A 40 -21.62 -17.02 -0.28
C GLN A 40 -21.92 -15.89 -1.26
N GLU A 41 -23.04 -15.18 -1.09
CA GLU A 41 -23.43 -14.08 -1.99
C GLU A 41 -22.47 -12.90 -1.88
N LYS A 42 -22.13 -12.49 -0.66
CA LYS A 42 -21.17 -11.42 -0.44
C LYS A 42 -19.77 -11.84 -0.87
N THR A 43 -19.34 -13.06 -0.59
CA THR A 43 -18.08 -13.64 -1.06
C THR A 43 -17.94 -13.52 -2.58
N LYS A 44 -18.99 -13.94 -3.32
CA LYS A 44 -19.05 -13.85 -4.78
C LYS A 44 -18.93 -12.39 -5.25
N GLU A 45 -19.72 -11.48 -4.68
CA GLU A 45 -19.66 -10.04 -5.01
C GLU A 45 -18.25 -9.46 -4.82
N LEU A 46 -17.64 -9.70 -3.65
CA LEU A 46 -16.33 -9.15 -3.30
C LEU A 46 -15.23 -9.69 -4.21
N ILE A 47 -15.26 -10.96 -4.56
CA ILE A 47 -14.30 -11.54 -5.51
C ILE A 47 -14.42 -10.87 -6.88
N PHE A 48 -15.64 -10.67 -7.40
CA PHE A 48 -15.82 -10.00 -8.68
C PHE A 48 -15.36 -8.53 -8.64
N ARG A 49 -15.55 -7.84 -7.51
CA ARG A 49 -15.00 -6.47 -7.31
C ARG A 49 -13.48 -6.47 -7.36
N LEU A 50 -12.81 -7.40 -6.68
CA LEU A 50 -11.34 -7.56 -6.75
C LEU A 50 -10.85 -7.82 -8.17
N VAL A 51 -11.56 -8.65 -8.94
CA VAL A 51 -11.25 -8.90 -10.34
C VAL A 51 -11.41 -7.64 -11.19
N GLN A 52 -12.49 -6.88 -11.01
CA GLN A 52 -12.69 -5.60 -11.73
C GLN A 52 -11.57 -4.59 -11.44
N TRP A 53 -11.06 -4.58 -10.21
CA TRP A 53 -9.93 -3.73 -9.83
C TRP A 53 -8.57 -4.31 -10.22
N LYS A 54 -8.56 -5.41 -11.00
CA LYS A 54 -7.34 -6.13 -11.40
C LYS A 54 -6.49 -6.56 -10.20
N CYS A 55 -7.15 -6.81 -9.06
CA CYS A 55 -6.54 -7.18 -7.80
C CYS A 55 -6.53 -8.69 -7.57
N TRP A 56 -7.22 -9.45 -8.41
CA TRP A 56 -7.27 -10.90 -8.33
C TRP A 56 -5.99 -11.51 -8.88
N ASP A 57 -5.27 -12.22 -8.01
CA ASP A 57 -4.16 -13.09 -8.37
C ASP A 57 -4.20 -14.31 -7.44
N ASN A 58 -4.09 -15.52 -7.98
CA ASN A 58 -4.11 -16.77 -7.21
C ASN A 58 -3.07 -16.82 -6.08
N ARG A 59 -2.06 -15.97 -6.13
CA ARG A 59 -1.03 -15.84 -5.09
C ARG A 59 -1.46 -15.01 -3.88
N PHE A 60 -2.60 -14.31 -3.96
CA PHE A 60 -3.14 -13.53 -2.85
C PHE A 60 -3.92 -14.35 -1.86
N PHE A 61 -4.48 -15.46 -2.35
CA PHE A 61 -5.31 -16.29 -1.52
C PHE A 61 -4.45 -17.43 -1.00
N ASP A 62 -4.42 -17.59 0.31
CA ASP A 62 -3.99 -18.84 0.90
C ASP A 62 -4.79 -19.98 0.24
N LEU A 63 -4.13 -21.09 -0.02
CA LEU A 63 -4.74 -22.26 -0.65
C LEU A 63 -6.07 -22.70 0.01
N HIS A 64 -6.18 -22.51 1.33
CA HIS A 64 -7.39 -22.81 2.09
C HIS A 64 -8.58 -21.90 1.72
N GLN A 65 -8.33 -20.63 1.44
CA GLN A 65 -9.38 -19.70 1.05
C GLN A 65 -9.85 -19.98 -0.37
N LEU A 66 -8.94 -20.36 -1.27
CA LEU A 66 -9.29 -20.80 -2.63
C LEU A 66 -10.11 -22.09 -2.62
N GLU A 67 -9.81 -23.05 -1.74
CA GLU A 67 -10.60 -24.28 -1.64
C GLU A 67 -12.07 -24.00 -1.34
N ALA A 68 -12.38 -23.01 -0.50
CA ALA A 68 -13.75 -22.65 -0.18
C ALA A 68 -14.59 -22.22 -1.40
N ILE A 69 -13.95 -21.66 -2.43
CA ILE A 69 -14.64 -21.11 -3.61
C ILE A 69 -14.45 -21.93 -4.89
N LYS A 70 -13.49 -22.87 -4.94
CA LYS A 70 -13.21 -23.71 -6.12
C LYS A 70 -14.39 -24.58 -6.55
N HIS A 71 -15.25 -24.93 -5.61
CA HIS A 71 -16.42 -25.79 -5.86
C HIS A 71 -17.70 -24.99 -6.15
N THR A 72 -17.62 -23.67 -6.30
CA THR A 72 -18.75 -22.82 -6.66
C THR A 72 -19.01 -22.81 -8.17
N ASP A 73 -20.25 -22.54 -8.56
CA ASP A 73 -20.67 -22.45 -9.97
C ASP A 73 -20.00 -21.31 -10.75
N TYR A 74 -19.54 -20.29 -10.05
CA TYR A 74 -18.86 -19.12 -10.63
C TYR A 74 -17.33 -19.28 -10.75
N TRP A 75 -16.73 -20.32 -10.15
CA TRP A 75 -15.27 -20.52 -10.19
C TRP A 75 -14.69 -20.59 -11.60
N PRO A 76 -15.28 -21.32 -12.59
CA PRO A 76 -14.69 -21.37 -13.93
C PRO A 76 -14.56 -20.00 -14.60
N ARG A 77 -15.53 -19.11 -14.33
CA ARG A 77 -15.49 -17.73 -14.83
C ARG A 77 -14.41 -16.92 -14.13
N LEU A 78 -14.26 -17.06 -12.81
CA LEU A 78 -13.20 -16.39 -12.03
C LEU A 78 -11.82 -16.84 -12.46
N ASP A 79 -11.62 -18.14 -12.59
CA ASP A 79 -10.35 -18.73 -13.00
C ASP A 79 -9.94 -18.22 -14.40
N SER A 80 -10.86 -18.20 -15.34
CA SER A 80 -10.63 -17.61 -16.67
C SER A 80 -10.28 -16.12 -16.61
N LEU A 81 -10.95 -15.33 -15.79
CA LEU A 81 -10.65 -13.91 -15.62
C LEU A 81 -9.30 -13.70 -14.94
N SER A 82 -8.98 -14.46 -13.90
CA SER A 82 -7.71 -14.38 -13.19
C SER A 82 -6.54 -14.75 -14.10
N GLN A 83 -6.68 -15.78 -14.93
CA GLN A 83 -5.69 -16.16 -15.93
C GLN A 83 -5.46 -15.06 -16.95
N ASN A 84 -6.49 -14.37 -17.40
CA ASN A 84 -6.36 -13.23 -18.32
C ASN A 84 -5.62 -12.03 -17.68
N TYR A 85 -5.73 -11.84 -16.37
CA TYR A 85 -5.00 -10.79 -15.66
C TYR A 85 -3.59 -11.21 -15.19
N GLY A 86 -3.41 -12.48 -14.77
CA GLY A 86 -2.14 -13.02 -14.27
C GLY A 86 -1.21 -13.56 -15.37
N ASN A 87 -1.77 -14.02 -16.50
CA ASN A 87 -1.05 -14.66 -17.60
C ASN A 87 -0.61 -13.71 -18.71
N LYS A 88 -0.40 -12.45 -18.43
CA LYS A 88 0.47 -11.70 -19.33
C LYS A 88 1.89 -12.23 -19.11
N MET A 89 2.22 -13.35 -19.74
CA MET A 89 3.56 -14.00 -19.68
C MET A 89 4.70 -12.97 -19.85
N ALA A 90 4.43 -11.89 -20.59
CA ALA A 90 5.34 -10.77 -20.76
C ALA A 90 5.79 -10.07 -19.45
N TYR A 91 5.00 -10.16 -18.36
CA TYR A 91 5.30 -9.48 -17.11
C TYR A 91 5.57 -10.43 -15.93
N THR A 92 5.65 -11.73 -16.15
CA THR A 92 5.87 -12.71 -15.07
C THR A 92 7.19 -12.45 -14.34
N ASP A 93 8.27 -12.16 -15.06
CA ASP A 93 9.56 -11.81 -14.44
C ASP A 93 9.43 -10.52 -13.61
N TYR A 94 8.77 -9.50 -14.17
CA TYR A 94 8.52 -8.24 -13.47
C TYR A 94 7.81 -8.48 -12.13
N ILE A 95 6.69 -9.17 -12.18
CA ILE A 95 5.84 -9.49 -11.03
C ILE A 95 6.62 -10.25 -9.95
N ASN A 96 7.35 -11.31 -10.32
CA ASN A 96 8.12 -12.11 -9.38
C ASN A 96 9.23 -11.28 -8.72
N ARG A 97 9.88 -10.41 -9.45
CA ARG A 97 10.94 -9.55 -8.91
C ARG A 97 10.37 -8.47 -7.99
N LEU A 98 9.22 -7.86 -8.33
CA LEU A 98 8.53 -6.91 -7.44
C LEU A 98 8.13 -7.56 -6.12
N TYR A 99 7.60 -8.78 -6.15
CA TYR A 99 7.26 -9.53 -4.96
C TYR A 99 8.49 -9.78 -4.08
N ASN A 100 9.57 -10.30 -4.67
CA ASN A 100 10.80 -10.58 -3.94
C ASN A 100 11.44 -9.31 -3.35
N MET A 101 11.34 -8.17 -4.01
CA MET A 101 11.79 -6.89 -3.48
C MET A 101 10.99 -6.47 -2.24
N LYS A 102 9.66 -6.59 -2.27
CA LYS A 102 8.78 -6.30 -1.13
C LYS A 102 9.08 -7.21 0.06
N GLU A 103 9.29 -8.51 -0.16
CA GLU A 103 9.63 -9.45 0.90
C GLU A 103 10.95 -9.05 1.58
N ARG A 104 12.01 -8.74 0.81
CA ARG A 104 13.29 -8.27 1.35
C ARG A 104 13.15 -6.93 2.09
N ASP A 105 12.38 -6.00 1.54
CA ASP A 105 12.11 -4.69 2.16
C ASP A 105 11.49 -4.83 3.55
N GLN A 106 10.49 -5.68 3.70
CA GLN A 106 9.73 -5.83 4.94
C GLN A 106 10.40 -6.73 5.98
N GLN A 107 11.27 -7.64 5.56
CA GLN A 107 11.91 -8.64 6.43
C GLN A 107 12.63 -7.97 7.62
N TYR A 108 13.48 -7.00 7.35
CA TYR A 108 14.29 -6.34 8.39
C TYR A 108 13.53 -5.21 9.10
N ARG A 109 12.61 -4.52 8.41
CA ARG A 109 11.74 -3.51 9.04
C ARG A 109 10.80 -4.12 10.08
N GLY A 110 10.39 -5.38 9.87
CA GLY A 110 9.64 -6.15 10.87
C GLY A 110 10.41 -6.34 12.19
N LEU A 111 11.73 -6.48 12.14
CA LEU A 111 12.56 -6.64 13.34
C LEU A 111 12.56 -5.35 14.19
N LEU A 112 12.61 -4.17 13.57
CA LEU A 112 12.58 -2.88 14.27
C LEU A 112 11.25 -2.66 14.99
N ARG A 113 10.15 -3.21 14.49
CA ARG A 113 8.82 -3.03 15.08
C ARG A 113 8.53 -3.95 16.27
N ASN A 114 9.10 -5.16 16.26
CA ASN A 114 8.69 -6.25 17.14
C ASN A 114 9.70 -6.61 18.23
N LYS A 115 10.87 -5.97 18.30
CA LYS A 115 11.92 -6.27 19.28
C LYS A 115 12.37 -5.02 20.02
N GLN A 116 12.60 -5.15 21.33
CA GLN A 116 13.42 -4.18 22.06
C GLN A 116 14.87 -4.44 21.69
N LEU A 117 15.36 -3.72 20.69
CA LEU A 117 16.75 -3.79 20.23
C LEU A 117 17.61 -2.84 21.05
N THR A 118 18.86 -3.23 21.34
CA THR A 118 19.88 -2.30 21.78
C THR A 118 20.20 -1.31 20.65
N LYS A 119 20.92 -0.25 20.98
CA LYS A 119 21.32 0.73 19.96
C LYS A 119 22.20 0.09 18.88
N GLU A 120 23.17 -0.73 19.28
CA GLU A 120 24.07 -1.44 18.38
C GLU A 120 23.34 -2.42 17.46
N GLU A 121 22.36 -3.15 18.00
CA GLU A 121 21.51 -4.04 17.22
C GLU A 121 20.63 -3.25 16.22
N SER A 122 20.05 -2.14 16.67
CA SER A 122 19.26 -1.25 15.82
C SER A 122 20.10 -0.65 14.68
N ASP A 123 21.30 -0.15 15.00
CA ASP A 123 22.23 0.42 14.00
C ASP A 123 22.65 -0.65 12.97
N SER A 124 22.89 -1.87 13.42
CA SER A 124 23.18 -3.02 12.54
C SER A 124 22.01 -3.33 11.61
N VAL A 125 20.78 -3.39 12.13
CA VAL A 125 19.57 -3.63 11.33
C VAL A 125 19.35 -2.51 10.32
N TRP A 126 19.54 -1.24 10.72
CA TRP A 126 19.44 -0.11 9.81
C TRP A 126 20.48 -0.17 8.67
N SER A 127 21.72 -0.58 8.96
CA SER A 127 22.73 -0.78 7.91
C SER A 127 22.27 -1.79 6.85
N VAL A 128 21.68 -2.92 7.28
CA VAL A 128 21.13 -3.92 6.35
C VAL A 128 19.95 -3.37 5.56
N ILE A 129 19.06 -2.61 6.21
CA ILE A 129 17.91 -1.97 5.56
C ILE A 129 18.40 -1.02 4.46
N HIS A 130 19.33 -0.11 4.75
CA HIS A 130 19.86 0.83 3.75
C HIS A 130 20.52 0.13 2.56
N HIS A 131 21.27 -0.94 2.81
CA HIS A 131 21.82 -1.75 1.73
C HIS A 131 20.71 -2.39 0.88
N THR A 132 19.71 -2.99 1.52
CA THR A 132 18.57 -3.61 0.85
C THR A 132 17.77 -2.60 0.03
N ASP A 133 17.53 -1.41 0.57
CA ASP A 133 16.85 -0.32 -0.13
C ASP A 133 17.59 0.07 -1.41
N SER A 134 18.91 0.23 -1.32
CA SER A 134 19.75 0.56 -2.48
C SER A 134 19.68 -0.52 -3.57
N VAL A 135 19.77 -1.79 -3.19
CA VAL A 135 19.66 -2.92 -4.13
C VAL A 135 18.27 -2.99 -4.76
N ASN A 136 17.22 -2.87 -3.95
CA ASN A 136 15.84 -2.90 -4.42
C ASN A 136 15.55 -1.72 -5.37
N LEU A 137 16.02 -0.52 -5.04
CA LEU A 137 15.85 0.66 -5.88
C LEU A 137 16.53 0.51 -7.24
N HIS A 138 17.77 0.01 -7.26
CA HIS A 138 18.48 -0.27 -8.51
C HIS A 138 17.68 -1.26 -9.37
N GLN A 139 17.22 -2.36 -8.80
CA GLN A 139 16.42 -3.36 -9.51
C GLN A 139 15.08 -2.80 -10.00
N LEU A 140 14.38 -1.98 -9.20
CA LEU A 140 13.14 -1.35 -9.61
C LEU A 140 13.34 -0.42 -10.80
N ASN A 141 14.41 0.38 -10.77
CA ASN A 141 14.76 1.28 -11.87
C ASN A 141 15.03 0.51 -13.18
N GLU A 142 15.79 -0.59 -13.12
CA GLU A 142 16.03 -1.45 -14.28
C GLU A 142 14.73 -2.08 -14.80
N LEU A 143 13.86 -2.53 -13.92
CA LEU A 143 12.56 -3.08 -14.31
C LEU A 143 11.66 -2.04 -15.00
N ILE A 144 11.64 -0.81 -14.47
CA ILE A 144 10.88 0.30 -15.09
C ILE A 144 11.43 0.62 -16.48
N LYS A 145 12.75 0.60 -16.67
CA LYS A 145 13.36 0.80 -18.00
C LYS A 145 12.97 -0.29 -19.00
N ILE A 146 12.90 -1.55 -18.57
CA ILE A 146 12.60 -2.69 -19.42
C ILE A 146 11.11 -2.80 -19.74
N TYR A 147 10.25 -2.69 -18.71
CA TYR A 147 8.82 -2.99 -18.79
C TYR A 147 7.93 -1.74 -18.72
N GLY A 148 8.49 -0.58 -18.40
CA GLY A 148 7.77 0.65 -18.11
C GLY A 148 7.19 0.67 -16.69
N PHE A 149 6.52 1.77 -16.34
CA PHE A 149 5.95 1.97 -15.02
C PHE A 149 4.97 0.85 -14.61
N PRO A 150 5.01 0.37 -13.34
CA PRO A 150 4.22 -0.78 -12.88
C PRO A 150 2.77 -0.38 -12.55
N THR A 151 1.96 -0.24 -13.59
CA THR A 151 0.53 0.07 -13.46
C THR A 151 -0.29 -1.17 -13.11
N TRP A 152 -1.53 -0.99 -12.63
CA TRP A 152 -2.46 -2.08 -12.37
C TRP A 152 -2.69 -2.96 -13.60
N GLU A 153 -2.75 -2.36 -14.78
CA GLU A 153 -2.94 -3.10 -16.01
C GLU A 153 -1.77 -4.03 -16.35
N LYS A 154 -0.55 -3.61 -16.04
CA LYS A 154 0.67 -4.40 -16.34
C LYS A 154 0.92 -5.48 -15.29
N VAL A 155 0.89 -5.11 -14.01
CA VAL A 155 1.36 -5.98 -12.94
C VAL A 155 0.27 -6.35 -11.92
N GLY A 156 -0.90 -5.74 -11.99
CA GLY A 156 -1.97 -5.87 -11.00
C GLY A 156 -1.76 -4.96 -9.78
N TYR A 157 -2.80 -4.78 -9.01
CA TYR A 157 -2.82 -3.87 -7.86
C TYR A 157 -1.71 -4.18 -6.85
N HIS A 158 -1.58 -5.44 -6.44
CA HIS A 158 -0.62 -5.84 -5.41
C HIS A 158 0.82 -5.56 -5.80
N PHE A 159 1.20 -5.92 -7.02
CA PHE A 159 2.59 -5.75 -7.45
C PHE A 159 2.93 -4.30 -7.76
N ALA A 160 1.95 -3.50 -8.20
CA ALA A 160 2.07 -2.04 -8.24
C ALA A 160 2.30 -1.47 -6.82
N PHE A 161 1.61 -1.99 -5.81
CA PHE A 161 1.86 -1.64 -4.40
C PHE A 161 3.26 -2.07 -3.94
N CYS A 162 3.76 -3.27 -4.33
CA CYS A 162 5.12 -3.70 -4.02
C CYS A 162 6.17 -2.72 -4.58
N ALA A 163 5.99 -2.26 -5.82
CA ALA A 163 6.86 -1.26 -6.43
C ALA A 163 6.82 0.08 -5.69
N TRP A 164 5.62 0.55 -5.35
CA TRP A 164 5.42 1.77 -4.59
C TRP A 164 6.09 1.70 -3.21
N LEU A 165 5.97 0.57 -2.50
CA LEU A 165 6.58 0.37 -1.19
C LEU A 165 8.11 0.52 -1.24
N VAL A 166 8.74 -0.05 -2.26
CA VAL A 166 10.18 0.10 -2.51
C VAL A 166 10.54 1.55 -2.86
N ALA A 167 9.76 2.19 -3.74
CA ALA A 167 10.00 3.54 -4.21
C ALA A 167 9.97 4.59 -3.08
N GLN A 168 9.23 4.35 -1.99
CA GLN A 168 9.18 5.27 -0.84
C GLN A 168 10.53 5.46 -0.13
N HIS A 169 11.46 4.52 -0.29
CA HIS A 169 12.77 4.54 0.35
C HIS A 169 13.88 5.03 -0.57
N ALA A 170 13.50 5.53 -1.75
CA ALA A 170 14.41 6.07 -2.75
C ALA A 170 14.94 7.47 -2.39
N ASP A 171 15.95 7.90 -3.12
CA ASP A 171 16.42 9.29 -3.08
C ASP A 171 15.38 10.26 -3.69
N SER A 172 15.58 11.56 -3.45
CA SER A 172 14.64 12.59 -3.88
C SER A 172 14.47 12.66 -5.39
N LEU A 173 15.51 12.36 -6.16
CA LEU A 173 15.44 12.40 -7.62
C LEU A 173 14.55 11.30 -8.16
N PHE A 174 14.73 10.07 -7.67
CA PHE A 174 13.90 8.94 -8.07
C PHE A 174 12.45 9.15 -7.63
N ILE A 175 12.22 9.63 -6.39
CA ILE A 175 10.87 9.92 -5.89
C ILE A 175 10.16 10.93 -6.78
N SER A 176 10.80 12.03 -7.18
CA SER A 176 10.20 13.03 -8.06
C SER A 176 9.80 12.43 -9.41
N GLN A 177 10.66 11.63 -10.04
CA GLN A 177 10.35 10.94 -11.30
C GLN A 177 9.24 9.90 -11.14
N TYR A 178 9.24 9.18 -10.03
CA TYR A 178 8.20 8.19 -9.73
C TYR A 178 6.84 8.87 -9.52
N VAL A 179 6.80 10.01 -8.84
CA VAL A 179 5.57 10.82 -8.65
C VAL A 179 4.96 11.25 -9.98
N GLU A 180 5.78 11.69 -10.94
CA GLU A 180 5.28 12.06 -12.29
C GLU A 180 4.59 10.88 -12.97
N SER A 181 5.25 9.72 -13.03
CA SER A 181 4.69 8.51 -13.64
C SER A 181 3.47 7.97 -12.88
N LEU A 182 3.49 8.04 -11.55
CA LEU A 182 2.37 7.62 -10.70
C LEU A 182 1.16 8.53 -10.90
N ASN A 183 1.37 9.84 -11.01
CA ASN A 183 0.31 10.81 -11.28
C ASN A 183 -0.38 10.56 -12.62
N GLU A 184 0.39 10.28 -13.67
CA GLU A 184 -0.15 9.88 -14.96
C GLU A 184 -0.97 8.58 -14.86
N ALA A 185 -0.46 7.58 -14.15
CA ALA A 185 -1.17 6.32 -13.93
C ALA A 185 -2.47 6.51 -13.14
N VAL A 186 -2.49 7.38 -12.13
CA VAL A 186 -3.71 7.73 -11.36
C VAL A 186 -4.72 8.45 -12.25
N ALA A 187 -4.29 9.41 -13.06
CA ALA A 187 -5.18 10.13 -14.00
C ALA A 187 -5.85 9.18 -15.01
N ASN A 188 -5.20 8.06 -15.34
CA ASN A 188 -5.72 7.01 -16.20
C ASN A 188 -6.45 5.88 -15.43
N ASN A 189 -6.80 6.07 -14.15
CA ASN A 189 -7.40 5.04 -13.28
C ASN A 189 -6.61 3.72 -13.24
N ASN A 190 -5.30 3.80 -13.26
CA ASN A 190 -4.38 2.65 -13.38
C ASN A 190 -3.36 2.58 -12.23
N ALA A 191 -3.58 3.36 -11.16
CA ALA A 191 -2.83 3.34 -9.91
C ALA A 191 -3.69 3.90 -8.75
N ASN A 192 -3.23 3.68 -7.51
CA ASN A 192 -3.95 4.12 -6.31
C ASN A 192 -3.69 5.59 -6.00
N PRO A 193 -4.73 6.46 -5.94
CA PRO A 193 -4.57 7.87 -5.57
C PRO A 193 -3.95 8.07 -4.18
N SER A 194 -4.27 7.20 -3.20
CA SER A 194 -3.67 7.27 -1.86
C SER A 194 -2.15 7.11 -1.92
N ASN A 195 -1.65 6.17 -2.73
CA ASN A 195 -0.21 5.97 -2.92
C ASN A 195 0.46 7.22 -3.52
N LEU A 196 -0.21 7.90 -4.45
CA LEU A 196 0.27 9.16 -5.00
C LEU A 196 0.36 10.26 -3.92
N ALA A 197 -0.65 10.38 -3.06
CA ALA A 197 -0.63 11.35 -1.97
C ALA A 197 0.56 11.13 -1.02
N TYR A 198 0.85 9.87 -0.64
CA TYR A 198 2.01 9.54 0.18
C TYR A 198 3.34 9.91 -0.49
N MET A 199 3.46 9.67 -1.80
CA MET A 199 4.68 9.97 -2.55
C MET A 199 4.89 11.47 -2.74
N ILE A 200 3.81 12.23 -3.02
CA ILE A 200 3.87 13.70 -3.11
C ILE A 200 4.34 14.30 -1.79
N ASP A 201 3.74 13.88 -0.68
CA ASP A 201 4.12 14.38 0.63
C ASP A 201 5.56 14.03 0.99
N ARG A 202 6.03 12.83 0.60
CA ARG A 202 7.42 12.39 0.77
C ARG A 202 8.38 13.26 -0.05
N ASP A 203 8.07 13.54 -1.30
CA ASP A 203 8.86 14.43 -2.15
C ASP A 203 8.94 15.84 -1.56
N LEU A 204 7.81 16.38 -1.11
CA LEU A 204 7.75 17.68 -0.46
C LEU A 204 8.59 17.71 0.84
N MET A 205 8.45 16.69 1.69
CA MET A 205 9.24 16.57 2.91
C MET A 205 10.75 16.51 2.63
N ASN A 206 11.18 15.75 1.64
CA ASN A 206 12.59 15.65 1.26
C ASN A 206 13.16 16.98 0.76
N ARG A 207 12.32 17.86 0.22
CA ARG A 207 12.68 19.23 -0.19
C ARG A 207 12.48 20.27 0.92
N ASN A 208 12.19 19.84 2.16
CA ASN A 208 11.86 20.71 3.29
C ASN A 208 10.67 21.64 3.02
N LEU A 209 9.69 21.19 2.27
CA LEU A 209 8.44 21.91 2.00
C LEU A 209 7.28 21.32 2.83
N PRO A 210 6.25 22.13 3.15
CA PRO A 210 5.04 21.62 3.77
C PRO A 210 4.36 20.57 2.91
N GLN A 211 3.89 19.50 3.54
CA GLN A 211 3.12 18.45 2.88
C GLN A 211 1.67 18.87 2.57
N LEU A 212 1.02 18.19 1.62
CA LEU A 212 -0.33 18.52 1.18
C LEU A 212 -1.41 17.67 1.87
N TYR A 213 -1.11 16.41 2.14
CA TYR A 213 -2.09 15.40 2.55
C TYR A 213 -1.92 14.90 3.99
N GLY A 214 -0.89 15.36 4.71
CA GLY A 214 -0.65 14.96 6.10
C GLY A 214 -0.27 13.48 6.26
N THR A 215 0.44 12.91 5.28
CA THR A 215 0.81 11.49 5.31
C THR A 215 2.17 11.24 5.96
N GLN A 216 2.99 12.29 6.14
CA GLN A 216 4.34 12.17 6.69
C GLN A 216 4.35 12.56 8.16
N ILE A 217 4.75 11.59 8.98
CA ILE A 217 4.98 11.73 10.42
C ILE A 217 6.42 11.29 10.67
N ILE A 218 7.15 12.09 11.43
CA ILE A 218 8.56 11.82 11.77
C ILE A 218 8.71 11.57 13.27
N GLY A 219 9.64 10.69 13.62
CA GLY A 219 10.06 10.48 14.99
C GLY A 219 11.16 11.47 15.36
N VAL A 220 10.98 12.21 16.45
CA VAL A 220 11.96 13.17 16.98
C VAL A 220 12.19 12.87 18.45
N TYR A 221 13.44 12.79 18.89
CA TYR A 221 13.76 12.68 20.30
C TYR A 221 13.62 14.04 20.97
N ASN A 222 12.83 14.09 22.07
CA ASN A 222 12.70 15.29 22.89
C ASN A 222 13.89 15.43 23.87
N ASP A 223 13.90 16.52 24.66
CA ASP A 223 14.98 16.83 25.62
C ASP A 223 15.15 15.75 26.71
N ASN A 224 14.15 14.91 26.94
CA ASN A 224 14.17 13.78 27.87
C ASN A 224 14.58 12.46 27.19
N ASN A 225 15.08 12.50 25.95
CA ASN A 225 15.44 11.33 25.12
C ASN A 225 14.25 10.36 24.88
N VAL A 226 13.04 10.89 24.81
CA VAL A 226 11.81 10.15 24.48
C VAL A 226 11.47 10.42 23.03
N LEU A 227 11.22 9.35 22.26
CA LEU A 227 10.80 9.44 20.84
C LEU A 227 9.34 9.95 20.77
N GLU A 228 9.16 11.10 20.16
CA GLU A 228 7.84 11.69 19.87
C GLU A 228 7.54 11.65 18.37
N ASN A 229 6.34 11.23 18.03
CA ASN A 229 5.86 11.29 16.65
C ASN A 229 5.29 12.68 16.35
N MET A 230 5.89 13.37 15.41
CA MET A 230 5.48 14.71 15.00
C MET A 230 4.97 14.71 13.57
N LEU A 231 3.86 15.41 13.33
CA LEU A 231 3.34 15.62 11.97
C LEU A 231 4.25 16.61 11.24
N TRP A 232 4.72 16.25 10.04
CA TRP A 232 5.41 17.21 9.17
C TRP A 232 4.46 18.37 8.85
N PRO A 233 4.92 19.65 8.76
CA PRO A 233 4.05 20.79 8.52
C PRO A 233 3.16 20.60 7.30
N VAL A 234 1.90 20.97 7.43
CA VAL A 234 0.89 20.81 6.38
C VAL A 234 0.53 22.16 5.78
N GLU A 235 0.56 22.26 4.46
CA GLU A 235 0.10 23.43 3.74
C GLU A 235 -1.42 23.57 3.88
N ASN A 236 -1.89 24.75 4.30
CA ASN A 236 -3.31 25.04 4.45
C ASN A 236 -4.13 23.93 5.16
N MET A 237 -3.92 23.84 6.47
CA MET A 237 -4.55 22.83 7.34
C MET A 237 -6.09 22.78 7.20
N LYS A 238 -6.74 23.92 6.93
CA LYS A 238 -8.21 23.98 6.80
C LYS A 238 -8.73 23.17 5.60
N GLN A 239 -7.91 22.99 4.57
CA GLN A 239 -8.28 22.24 3.37
C GLN A 239 -7.76 20.79 3.39
N LEU A 240 -7.08 20.39 4.44
CA LEU A 240 -6.43 19.07 4.52
C LEU A 240 -7.41 17.93 4.21
N ASN A 241 -8.52 17.85 4.93
CA ASN A 241 -9.45 16.73 4.80
C ASN A 241 -10.17 16.71 3.43
N ALA A 242 -10.44 17.87 2.83
CA ALA A 242 -10.98 17.95 1.47
C ALA A 242 -9.96 17.45 0.41
N ARG A 243 -8.65 17.70 0.63
CA ARG A 243 -7.60 17.12 -0.24
C ARG A 243 -7.46 15.62 -0.03
N ARG A 244 -7.51 15.15 1.23
CA ARG A 244 -7.43 13.73 1.57
C ARG A 244 -8.55 12.92 0.93
N GLU A 245 -9.80 13.42 0.99
CA GLU A 245 -10.96 12.78 0.38
C GLU A 245 -10.77 12.54 -1.12
N ARG A 246 -10.25 13.54 -1.88
CA ARG A 246 -9.97 13.39 -3.31
C ARG A 246 -8.92 12.31 -3.62
N MET A 247 -8.07 12.01 -2.66
CA MET A 247 -7.03 10.98 -2.77
C MET A 247 -7.41 9.67 -2.08
N LEU A 248 -8.71 9.49 -1.77
CA LEU A 248 -9.23 8.31 -1.07
C LEU A 248 -8.52 8.03 0.27
N LEU A 249 -8.11 9.09 0.98
CA LEU A 249 -7.54 9.01 2.32
C LEU A 249 -8.61 9.33 3.36
N ALA A 250 -8.64 8.55 4.45
CA ALA A 250 -9.53 8.84 5.58
C ALA A 250 -9.26 10.24 6.16
N PRO A 251 -10.27 10.94 6.69
CA PRO A 251 -10.08 12.20 7.39
C PRO A 251 -9.05 12.08 8.51
N MET A 252 -8.26 13.12 8.71
CA MET A 252 -7.22 13.17 9.74
C MET A 252 -7.59 14.17 10.84
N ASP A 253 -7.54 13.71 12.09
CA ASP A 253 -7.62 14.57 13.27
C ASP A 253 -6.21 15.05 13.63
N THR A 254 -5.88 16.26 13.20
CA THR A 254 -4.55 16.85 13.41
C THR A 254 -4.30 17.30 14.84
N THR A 255 -5.33 17.38 15.70
CA THR A 255 -5.17 17.74 17.12
C THR A 255 -4.39 16.70 17.92
N LYS A 256 -4.30 15.49 17.40
CA LYS A 256 -3.57 14.36 18.00
C LYS A 256 -2.06 14.42 17.81
N TYR A 257 -1.56 15.37 17.01
CA TYR A 257 -0.15 15.45 16.64
C TYR A 257 0.46 16.79 17.02
N LYS A 258 1.69 16.76 17.53
CA LYS A 258 2.55 17.94 17.54
C LYS A 258 3.03 18.18 16.11
N ILE A 259 3.09 19.45 15.70
CA ILE A 259 3.61 19.83 14.39
C ILE A 259 5.13 20.00 14.49
N TYR A 260 5.86 19.34 13.58
CA TYR A 260 7.30 19.54 13.48
C TYR A 260 7.62 20.95 12.99
N ASN A 261 8.60 21.58 13.63
CA ASN A 261 9.07 22.93 13.24
C ASN A 261 10.47 22.83 12.66
N PHE A 262 10.61 22.93 11.34
CA PHE A 262 11.90 22.86 10.64
C PHE A 262 12.62 24.22 10.53
N GLN A 263 12.11 25.27 11.19
CA GLN A 263 12.76 26.59 11.26
C GLN A 263 13.66 26.77 12.49
N LYS A 264 13.91 25.72 13.25
CA LYS A 264 14.80 25.73 14.40
C LYS A 264 16.11 25.05 14.10
#